data_e6aa9a396eba1a93c797bfa730181840
#
_entry.id   e6aa9a396eba1a93c797bfa730181840
#
_cell.length_a   1.000
_cell.length_b   1.000
_cell.length_c   1.000
_cell.angle_alpha   90.00
_cell.angle_beta   90.00
_cell.angle_gamma   90.00
#
_symmetry.space_group_name_H-M   'P 1'
#
loop_
_entity.id
_entity.type
_entity.pdbx_description
1 polymer ?
#
loop_
_entity_poly.entity_id
_entity_poly.type
_entity_poly.pdbx_seq_one_letter_code
_entity_poly.pdbx_strand_id
1 'polypeptide(L)'
;PVDKDTIGTLVELLGVIYSPKQPPKLTYGPAKCDISQGDSPASYCPSTNTISVNLPALAQIGTPADMAEKSLIQGDNTAFSIVVSRYMMALESQRGVKLDDPTAALRTACLTAQAQRQMAKPHDLPSGASLQLTAGDLDKAVAGLLTNGYVATAVDGQGVPAAFTRIAAFRAGLSTDDEG
;
A
#
# COMPACT_ATOMS: atom_id res chain seq x y z
N PRO A 1 9.77 9.04 8.70
CA PRO A 1 8.54 9.20 9.47
C PRO A 1 7.31 9.08 8.60
N VAL A 2 6.17 8.71 9.20
CA VAL A 2 4.88 8.65 8.51
C VAL A 2 4.14 9.97 8.75
N ASP A 3 4.18 10.85 7.78
CA ASP A 3 3.55 12.16 7.81
C ASP A 3 3.02 12.55 6.43
N LYS A 4 2.37 13.72 6.33
CA LYS A 4 1.80 14.18 5.07
C LYS A 4 2.85 14.36 3.96
N ASP A 5 4.03 14.81 4.32
CA ASP A 5 5.10 15.04 3.34
C ASP A 5 5.62 13.73 2.76
N THR A 6 5.87 12.73 3.61
CA THR A 6 6.34 11.42 3.14
C THR A 6 5.27 10.66 2.38
N ILE A 7 4.01 10.72 2.81
CA ILE A 7 2.88 10.11 2.07
C ILE A 7 2.67 10.81 0.73
N GLY A 8 2.76 12.13 0.70
CA GLY A 8 2.68 12.90 -0.55
C GLY A 8 3.79 12.54 -1.52
N THR A 9 5.03 12.41 -1.03
CA THR A 9 6.19 11.98 -1.83
C THR A 9 5.99 10.55 -2.36
N LEU A 10 5.46 9.65 -1.55
CA LEU A 10 5.15 8.28 -1.94
C LEU A 10 4.16 8.24 -3.11
N VAL A 11 3.07 8.98 -3.01
CA VAL A 11 2.05 9.04 -4.05
C VAL A 11 2.59 9.69 -5.33
N GLU A 12 3.43 10.72 -5.20
CA GLU A 12 4.13 11.33 -6.33
C GLU A 12 5.04 10.31 -7.04
N LEU A 13 5.81 9.54 -6.30
CA LEU A 13 6.68 8.50 -6.85
C LEU A 13 5.87 7.45 -7.62
N LEU A 14 4.75 6.99 -7.08
CA LEU A 14 3.88 6.05 -7.77
C LEU A 14 3.29 6.65 -9.06
N GLY A 15 2.95 7.94 -9.03
CA GLY A 15 2.51 8.67 -10.21
C GLY A 15 3.57 8.73 -11.31
N VAL A 16 4.84 8.90 -10.95
CA VAL A 16 5.97 8.88 -11.88
C VAL A 16 6.18 7.49 -12.47
N ILE A 17 6.11 6.45 -11.65
CA ILE A 17 6.34 5.07 -12.08
C ILE A 17 5.22 4.60 -13.03
N TYR A 18 3.97 4.81 -12.68
CA TYR A 18 2.83 4.22 -13.37
C TYR A 18 2.12 5.16 -14.34
N SER A 19 2.30 6.48 -14.20
CA SER A 19 1.70 7.51 -15.07
C SER A 19 0.22 7.25 -15.39
N PRO A 20 -0.64 7.09 -14.38
CA PRO A 20 -2.05 6.78 -14.62
C PRO A 20 -2.76 7.93 -15.34
N LYS A 21 -3.73 7.61 -16.19
CA LYS A 21 -4.53 8.62 -16.89
C LYS A 21 -5.37 9.45 -15.92
N GLN A 22 -5.84 8.84 -14.85
CA GLN A 22 -6.62 9.46 -13.79
C GLN A 22 -5.95 9.18 -12.44
N PRO A 23 -4.98 10.01 -12.02
CA PRO A 23 -4.34 9.83 -10.73
C PRO A 23 -5.36 9.88 -9.60
N PRO A 24 -5.28 8.97 -8.62
CA PRO A 24 -6.18 9.04 -7.48
C PRO A 24 -5.92 10.29 -6.65
N LYS A 25 -6.99 10.83 -6.08
CA LYS A 25 -6.91 11.91 -5.10
C LYS A 25 -6.44 11.36 -3.77
N LEU A 26 -5.70 12.17 -3.02
CA LEU A 26 -5.22 11.83 -1.69
C LEU A 26 -5.86 12.78 -0.67
N THR A 27 -6.54 12.22 0.33
CA THR A 27 -7.15 12.98 1.42
C THR A 27 -6.74 12.42 2.77
N TYR A 28 -6.77 13.27 3.79
CA TYR A 28 -6.45 12.90 5.16
C TYR A 28 -7.70 13.08 6.02
N GLY A 29 -8.12 12.01 6.66
CA GLY A 29 -9.32 12.01 7.49
C GLY A 29 -10.20 10.78 7.25
N PRO A 30 -11.44 10.81 7.76
CA PRO A 30 -12.37 9.69 7.59
C PRO A 30 -12.68 9.43 6.11
N ALA A 31 -12.72 8.17 5.75
CA ALA A 31 -13.12 7.77 4.40
C ALA A 31 -14.59 8.13 4.17
N LYS A 32 -14.87 8.73 3.00
CA LYS A 32 -16.23 9.02 2.53
C LYS A 32 -16.44 8.23 1.26
N CYS A 33 -17.18 7.13 1.34
CA CYS A 33 -17.42 6.26 0.21
C CYS A 33 -18.86 5.74 0.24
N ASP A 34 -19.38 5.44 -0.94
CA ASP A 34 -20.71 4.87 -1.12
C ASP A 34 -20.79 3.38 -0.75
N ILE A 35 -19.65 2.74 -0.49
CA ILE A 35 -19.57 1.37 0.02
C ILE A 35 -18.97 1.36 1.41
N SER A 36 -19.32 0.36 2.20
CA SER A 36 -18.67 0.10 3.50
C SER A 36 -17.26 -0.43 3.24
N GLN A 37 -16.25 0.16 3.91
CA GLN A 37 -14.85 -0.18 3.68
C GLN A 37 -14.13 -0.76 4.90
N GLY A 38 -14.88 -1.00 5.99
CA GLY A 38 -14.31 -1.48 7.23
C GLY A 38 -13.44 -0.42 7.92
N ASP A 39 -12.72 -0.85 8.95
CA ASP A 39 -11.80 -0.01 9.71
C ASP A 39 -10.36 -0.29 9.28
N SER A 40 -9.75 0.67 8.61
CA SER A 40 -8.40 0.55 8.05
C SER A 40 -7.68 1.90 8.10
N PRO A 41 -6.33 1.90 8.31
CA PRO A 41 -5.55 3.14 8.29
C PRO A 41 -5.58 3.90 6.96
N ALA A 42 -5.87 3.20 5.87
CA ALA A 42 -6.06 3.81 4.57
C ALA A 42 -7.09 3.01 3.77
N SER A 43 -7.87 3.70 2.92
CA SER A 43 -8.86 3.07 2.06
C SER A 43 -8.93 3.75 0.71
N TYR A 44 -9.33 2.99 -0.31
CA TYR A 44 -9.55 3.50 -1.65
C TYR A 44 -11.04 3.41 -2.00
N CYS A 45 -11.62 4.52 -2.44
CA CYS A 45 -13.00 4.58 -2.89
C CYS A 45 -13.05 4.63 -4.43
N PRO A 46 -13.55 3.57 -5.10
CA PRO A 46 -13.57 3.52 -6.56
C PRO A 46 -14.45 4.60 -7.19
N SER A 47 -15.61 4.89 -6.61
CA SER A 47 -16.57 5.85 -7.18
C SER A 47 -16.06 7.27 -7.22
N THR A 48 -15.19 7.65 -6.28
CA THR A 48 -14.60 8.99 -6.21
C THR A 48 -13.13 9.02 -6.61
N ASN A 49 -12.54 7.87 -6.90
CA ASN A 49 -11.10 7.72 -7.17
C ASN A 49 -10.24 8.41 -6.11
N THR A 50 -10.51 8.10 -4.85
CA THR A 50 -9.89 8.79 -3.71
C THR A 50 -9.26 7.80 -2.74
N ILE A 51 -8.01 8.05 -2.37
CA ILE A 51 -7.32 7.39 -1.27
C ILE A 51 -7.49 8.26 -0.02
N SER A 52 -8.11 7.72 1.02
CA SER A 52 -8.29 8.38 2.31
C SER A 52 -7.33 7.77 3.33
N VAL A 53 -6.55 8.60 4.00
CA VAL A 53 -5.55 8.19 4.98
C VAL A 53 -5.93 8.69 6.36
N ASN A 54 -6.08 7.77 7.32
CA ASN A 54 -6.11 8.08 8.73
C ASN A 54 -4.66 8.19 9.22
N LEU A 55 -4.10 9.37 9.18
CA LEU A 55 -2.68 9.60 9.44
C LEU A 55 -2.23 9.15 10.83
N PRO A 56 -2.97 9.43 11.92
CA PRO A 56 -2.60 8.93 13.25
C PRO A 56 -2.56 7.40 13.32
N ALA A 57 -3.55 6.72 12.76
CA ALA A 57 -3.60 5.26 12.75
C ALA A 57 -2.47 4.65 11.90
N LEU A 58 -2.17 5.27 10.76
CA LEU A 58 -1.09 4.84 9.88
C LEU A 58 0.28 5.03 10.55
N ALA A 59 0.48 6.17 11.24
CA ALA A 59 1.70 6.46 11.97
C ALA A 59 1.94 5.46 13.11
N GLN A 60 0.89 5.00 13.79
CA GLN A 60 1.01 3.96 14.82
C GLN A 60 1.54 2.64 14.26
N ILE A 61 1.15 2.27 13.06
CA ILE A 61 1.65 1.07 12.39
C ILE A 61 3.13 1.21 12.07
N GLY A 62 3.58 2.40 11.70
CA GLY A 62 4.99 2.70 11.46
C GLY A 62 5.83 2.74 12.73
N THR A 63 5.21 2.89 13.90
CA THR A 63 5.92 2.98 15.18
C THR A 63 6.04 1.60 15.84
N PRO A 64 7.25 1.13 16.22
CA PRO A 64 7.41 -0.14 16.92
C PRO A 64 6.70 -0.12 18.27
N ALA A 65 6.02 -1.24 18.60
CA ALA A 65 5.30 -1.38 19.87
C ALA A 65 6.25 -1.49 21.07
N ASP A 66 7.48 -2.02 20.85
CA ASP A 66 8.53 -2.18 21.86
C ASP A 66 9.86 -1.75 21.29
N MET A 67 10.68 -1.10 22.12
CA MET A 67 12.03 -0.68 21.79
C MET A 67 12.95 -1.86 21.43
N ALA A 68 12.73 -3.03 22.02
CA ALA A 68 13.49 -4.25 21.73
C ALA A 68 13.12 -4.86 20.37
N GLU A 69 11.92 -4.61 19.88
CA GLU A 69 11.41 -5.12 18.61
C GLU A 69 11.58 -4.14 17.46
N LYS A 70 12.20 -3.00 17.69
CA LYS A 70 12.38 -1.93 16.69
C LYS A 70 12.94 -2.40 15.35
N SER A 71 13.70 -3.46 15.36
CA SER A 71 14.37 -3.95 14.17
C SER A 71 13.54 -4.97 13.38
N LEU A 72 12.46 -5.52 13.95
CA LEU A 72 11.90 -6.76 13.42
C LEU A 72 10.54 -6.64 12.73
N ILE A 73 9.62 -5.82 13.20
CA ILE A 73 8.22 -6.07 12.84
C ILE A 73 7.51 -4.86 12.23
N GLN A 74 7.82 -3.65 12.66
CA GLN A 74 7.11 -2.46 12.18
C GLN A 74 8.09 -1.34 11.85
N GLY A 75 7.88 -0.72 10.75
CA GLY A 75 8.62 0.44 10.30
C GLY A 75 7.78 1.26 9.35
N ASP A 76 8.29 2.42 9.00
CA ASP A 76 7.60 3.33 8.08
C ASP A 76 7.21 2.62 6.78
N ASN A 77 8.01 1.67 6.32
CA ASN A 77 7.69 0.94 5.09
C ASN A 77 6.47 0.04 5.22
N THR A 78 6.17 -0.52 6.40
CA THR A 78 4.92 -1.25 6.61
C THR A 78 3.72 -0.33 6.41
N ALA A 79 3.76 0.86 6.97
CA ALA A 79 2.73 1.88 6.77
C ALA A 79 2.64 2.32 5.31
N PHE A 80 3.77 2.56 4.65
CA PHE A 80 3.82 2.95 3.24
C PHE A 80 3.25 1.85 2.34
N SER A 81 3.49 0.59 2.64
CA SER A 81 2.95 -0.53 1.88
C SER A 81 1.42 -0.54 1.86
N ILE A 82 0.78 -0.11 2.95
CA ILE A 82 -0.68 0.01 3.00
C ILE A 82 -1.16 1.07 2.00
N VAL A 83 -0.51 2.22 1.95
CA VAL A 83 -0.84 3.28 0.98
C VAL A 83 -0.57 2.81 -0.46
N VAL A 84 0.55 2.14 -0.71
CA VAL A 84 0.88 1.56 -2.02
C VAL A 84 -0.23 0.61 -2.46
N SER A 85 -0.74 -0.24 -1.57
CA SER A 85 -1.81 -1.18 -1.90
C SER A 85 -3.08 -0.47 -2.37
N ARG A 86 -3.43 0.66 -1.77
CA ARG A 86 -4.59 1.48 -2.17
C ARG A 86 -4.37 2.16 -3.52
N TYR A 87 -3.14 2.56 -3.80
CA TYR A 87 -2.78 3.07 -5.12
C TYR A 87 -2.91 1.97 -6.19
N MET A 88 -2.49 0.75 -5.89
CA MET A 88 -2.67 -0.39 -6.80
C MET A 88 -4.15 -0.67 -7.07
N MET A 89 -5.02 -0.55 -6.07
CA MET A 89 -6.48 -0.63 -6.26
C MET A 89 -6.97 0.42 -7.24
N ALA A 90 -6.45 1.65 -7.17
CA ALA A 90 -6.81 2.70 -8.11
C ALA A 90 -6.43 2.34 -9.54
N LEU A 91 -5.25 1.77 -9.77
CA LEU A 91 -4.81 1.32 -11.09
C LEU A 91 -5.70 0.19 -11.61
N GLU A 92 -6.03 -0.78 -10.77
CA GLU A 92 -6.92 -1.90 -11.12
C GLU A 92 -8.34 -1.40 -11.44
N SER A 93 -8.86 -0.44 -10.67
CA SER A 93 -10.17 0.17 -10.92
C SER A 93 -10.24 0.80 -12.30
N GLN A 94 -9.19 1.48 -12.74
CA GLN A 94 -9.12 2.10 -14.06
C GLN A 94 -9.06 1.06 -15.20
N ARG A 95 -8.60 -0.14 -14.92
CA ARG A 95 -8.62 -1.27 -15.86
C ARG A 95 -9.96 -2.01 -15.88
N GLY A 96 -10.96 -1.59 -15.08
CA GLY A 96 -12.24 -2.27 -14.97
C GLY A 96 -12.19 -3.57 -14.18
N VAL A 97 -11.16 -3.79 -13.39
CA VAL A 97 -10.98 -5.00 -12.57
C VAL A 97 -11.88 -4.93 -11.33
N LYS A 98 -12.53 -6.04 -11.01
CA LYS A 98 -13.35 -6.16 -9.79
C LYS A 98 -12.46 -6.17 -8.55
N LEU A 99 -12.80 -5.37 -7.53
CA LEU A 99 -11.96 -5.13 -6.35
C LEU A 99 -12.57 -5.65 -5.03
N ASP A 100 -13.73 -6.31 -5.07
CA ASP A 100 -14.52 -6.64 -3.89
C ASP A 100 -14.60 -8.15 -3.59
N ASP A 101 -13.66 -8.94 -4.08
CA ASP A 101 -13.58 -10.37 -3.82
C ASP A 101 -12.22 -10.78 -3.21
N PRO A 102 -12.10 -12.01 -2.66
CA PRO A 102 -10.84 -12.48 -2.08
C PRO A 102 -9.67 -12.55 -3.08
N THR A 103 -9.96 -12.83 -4.35
CA THR A 103 -8.94 -12.82 -5.41
C THR A 103 -8.39 -11.41 -5.61
N ALA A 104 -9.23 -10.38 -5.51
CA ALA A 104 -8.79 -8.99 -5.56
C ALA A 104 -7.79 -8.68 -4.44
N ALA A 105 -8.05 -9.15 -3.22
CA ALA A 105 -7.14 -8.94 -2.10
C ALA A 105 -5.75 -9.54 -2.36
N LEU A 106 -5.69 -10.75 -2.89
CA LEU A 106 -4.42 -11.41 -3.23
C LEU A 106 -3.70 -10.70 -4.38
N ARG A 107 -4.44 -10.29 -5.40
CA ARG A 107 -3.88 -9.54 -6.53
C ARG A 107 -3.30 -8.21 -6.08
N THR A 108 -3.97 -7.50 -5.18
CA THR A 108 -3.49 -6.25 -4.61
C THR A 108 -2.17 -6.47 -3.85
N ALA A 109 -2.04 -7.55 -3.09
CA ALA A 109 -0.79 -7.88 -2.41
C ALA A 109 0.36 -8.13 -3.40
N CYS A 110 0.08 -8.86 -4.47
CA CYS A 110 1.06 -9.13 -5.54
C CYS A 110 1.50 -7.83 -6.22
N LEU A 111 0.56 -6.98 -6.62
CA LEU A 111 0.87 -5.70 -7.28
C LEU A 111 1.62 -4.74 -6.35
N THR A 112 1.31 -4.75 -5.05
CA THR A 112 2.03 -3.95 -4.06
C THR A 112 3.50 -4.35 -4.00
N ALA A 113 3.79 -5.66 -4.04
CA ALA A 113 5.16 -6.16 -4.07
C ALA A 113 5.90 -5.72 -5.33
N GLN A 114 5.25 -5.80 -6.49
CA GLN A 114 5.82 -5.31 -7.75
C GLN A 114 6.12 -3.80 -7.70
N ALA A 115 5.18 -3.02 -7.14
CA ALA A 115 5.37 -1.59 -6.96
C ALA A 115 6.59 -1.28 -6.09
N GLN A 116 6.78 -2.01 -5.00
CA GLN A 116 7.94 -1.82 -4.13
C GLN A 116 9.26 -2.16 -4.84
N ARG A 117 9.29 -3.16 -5.70
CA ARG A 117 10.47 -3.43 -6.54
C ARG A 117 10.78 -2.24 -7.45
N GLN A 118 9.78 -1.66 -8.08
CA GLN A 118 9.98 -0.48 -8.93
C GLN A 118 10.43 0.73 -8.12
N MET A 119 9.88 0.93 -6.93
CA MET A 119 10.26 2.02 -6.02
C MET A 119 11.69 1.90 -5.49
N ALA A 120 12.26 0.70 -5.46
CA ALA A 120 13.65 0.47 -5.06
C ALA A 120 14.65 0.97 -6.13
N LYS A 121 14.20 1.20 -7.35
CA LYS A 121 15.02 1.78 -8.42
C LYS A 121 15.10 3.30 -8.26
N PRO A 122 16.17 3.97 -8.73
CA PRO A 122 16.23 5.44 -8.68
C PRO A 122 15.16 6.07 -9.57
N HIS A 123 14.52 7.11 -9.05
CA HIS A 123 13.54 7.92 -9.79
C HIS A 123 13.73 9.40 -9.47
N ASP A 124 13.60 10.25 -10.51
CA ASP A 124 13.54 11.69 -10.33
C ASP A 124 12.10 12.14 -10.15
N LEU A 125 11.82 12.89 -9.08
CA LEU A 125 10.50 13.43 -8.80
C LEU A 125 10.41 14.91 -9.17
N PRO A 126 9.29 15.36 -9.77
CA PRO A 126 9.11 16.77 -10.13
C PRO A 126 9.27 17.74 -8.96
N SER A 127 8.90 17.34 -7.75
CA SER A 127 9.05 18.14 -6.53
C SER A 127 10.50 18.25 -6.04
N GLY A 128 11.40 17.42 -6.56
CA GLY A 128 12.78 17.29 -6.07
C GLY A 128 12.89 16.47 -4.77
N ALA A 129 11.79 15.97 -4.24
CA ALA A 129 11.80 15.06 -3.09
C ALA A 129 12.43 13.72 -3.44
N SER A 130 12.83 12.96 -2.44
CA SER A 130 13.49 11.66 -2.60
C SER A 130 12.87 10.64 -1.66
N LEU A 131 12.53 9.48 -2.21
CA LEU A 131 12.10 8.31 -1.46
C LEU A 131 12.65 7.07 -2.15
N GLN A 132 13.42 6.27 -1.42
CA GLN A 132 14.01 5.05 -1.95
C GLN A 132 13.85 3.92 -0.94
N LEU A 133 13.41 2.76 -1.41
CA LEU A 133 13.32 1.55 -0.61
C LEU A 133 14.66 0.81 -0.61
N THR A 134 14.90 0.08 0.48
CA THR A 134 16.04 -0.82 0.62
C THR A 134 15.55 -2.27 0.71
N ALA A 135 16.46 -3.23 0.64
CA ALA A 135 16.11 -4.63 0.85
C ALA A 135 15.49 -4.87 2.24
N GLY A 136 15.98 -4.17 3.27
CA GLY A 136 15.41 -4.26 4.62
C GLY A 136 13.97 -3.73 4.69
N ASP A 137 13.60 -2.78 3.85
CA ASP A 137 12.22 -2.28 3.76
C ASP A 137 11.27 -3.35 3.22
N LEU A 138 11.71 -4.17 2.26
CA LEU A 138 10.90 -5.28 1.75
C LEU A 138 10.67 -6.35 2.84
N ASP A 139 11.67 -6.65 3.66
CA ASP A 139 11.52 -7.56 4.80
C ASP A 139 10.50 -7.06 5.81
N LYS A 140 10.49 -5.75 6.09
CA LYS A 140 9.50 -5.12 6.97
C LYS A 140 8.09 -5.19 6.38
N ALA A 141 7.94 -5.07 5.08
CA ALA A 141 6.65 -5.22 4.42
C ALA A 141 6.10 -6.64 4.56
N VAL A 142 6.95 -7.67 4.43
CA VAL A 142 6.57 -9.07 4.67
C VAL A 142 6.15 -9.26 6.13
N ALA A 143 6.90 -8.71 7.07
CA ALA A 143 6.55 -8.77 8.50
C ALA A 143 5.18 -8.11 8.78
N GLY A 144 4.87 -7.00 8.12
CA GLY A 144 3.57 -6.34 8.22
C GLY A 144 2.41 -7.21 7.75
N LEU A 145 2.61 -8.02 6.71
CA LEU A 145 1.61 -8.99 6.26
C LEU A 145 1.32 -10.07 7.27
N LEU A 146 2.34 -10.48 8.03
CA LEU A 146 2.16 -11.43 9.13
C LEU A 146 1.36 -10.83 10.28
N THR A 147 1.57 -9.55 10.57
CA THR A 147 1.03 -8.87 11.74
C THR A 147 -0.41 -8.40 11.54
N ASN A 148 -0.71 -7.70 10.45
CA ASN A 148 -1.99 -7.02 10.28
C ASN A 148 -2.76 -7.34 8.99
N GLY A 149 -2.08 -7.77 7.95
CA GLY A 149 -2.71 -8.16 6.68
C GLY A 149 -3.36 -7.03 5.86
N TYR A 150 -3.17 -5.77 6.23
CA TYR A 150 -3.83 -4.63 5.54
C TYR A 150 -3.44 -4.49 4.06
N VAL A 151 -2.27 -4.97 3.67
CA VAL A 151 -1.83 -4.93 2.26
C VAL A 151 -2.65 -5.88 1.40
N ALA A 152 -3.07 -7.02 1.95
CA ALA A 152 -3.88 -8.02 1.25
C ALA A 152 -5.36 -7.89 1.65
N THR A 153 -5.98 -6.78 1.28
CA THR A 153 -7.41 -6.52 1.52
C THR A 153 -8.10 -6.08 0.23
N ALA A 154 -9.39 -6.39 0.11
CA ALA A 154 -10.24 -5.83 -0.93
C ALA A 154 -10.70 -4.40 -0.57
N VAL A 155 -11.35 -3.70 -1.49
CA VAL A 155 -11.82 -2.31 -1.27
C VAL A 155 -12.85 -2.20 -0.17
N ASP A 156 -13.60 -3.26 0.12
CA ASP A 156 -14.60 -3.33 1.19
C ASP A 156 -14.03 -3.70 2.55
N GLY A 157 -12.71 -3.83 2.65
CA GLY A 157 -12.02 -4.20 3.88
C GLY A 157 -11.90 -5.71 4.11
N GLN A 158 -12.44 -6.55 3.24
CA GLN A 158 -12.27 -8.00 3.36
C GLN A 158 -10.81 -8.38 3.14
N GLY A 159 -10.23 -9.07 4.11
CA GLY A 159 -8.85 -9.52 4.06
C GLY A 159 -8.73 -11.01 3.75
N VAL A 160 -7.52 -11.43 3.49
CA VAL A 160 -7.15 -12.85 3.43
C VAL A 160 -6.67 -13.25 4.82
N PRO A 161 -7.40 -14.10 5.56
CA PRO A 161 -7.08 -14.40 6.96
C PRO A 161 -5.80 -15.22 7.13
N ALA A 162 -5.44 -16.07 6.16
CA ALA A 162 -4.27 -16.91 6.26
C ALA A 162 -2.99 -16.12 5.94
N ALA A 163 -2.17 -15.84 6.95
CA ALA A 163 -0.90 -15.12 6.80
C ALA A 163 0.00 -15.75 5.73
N PHE A 164 0.08 -17.07 5.70
CA PHE A 164 0.88 -17.79 4.71
C PHE A 164 0.46 -17.48 3.27
N THR A 165 -0.84 -17.43 2.98
CA THR A 165 -1.36 -17.11 1.65
C THR A 165 -1.05 -15.68 1.26
N ARG A 166 -1.16 -14.72 2.20
CA ARG A 166 -0.80 -13.32 1.97
C ARG A 166 0.68 -13.17 1.59
N ILE A 167 1.56 -13.86 2.32
CA ILE A 167 3.00 -13.83 2.08
C ILE A 167 3.33 -14.46 0.73
N ALA A 168 2.71 -15.59 0.38
CA ALA A 168 2.94 -16.26 -0.90
C ALA A 168 2.56 -15.35 -2.07
N ALA A 169 1.43 -14.64 -2.01
CA ALA A 169 1.01 -13.69 -3.03
C ALA A 169 1.99 -12.51 -3.15
N PHE A 170 2.45 -11.97 -2.03
CA PHE A 170 3.43 -10.88 -2.02
C PHE A 170 4.77 -11.31 -2.62
N ARG A 171 5.28 -12.48 -2.23
CA ARG A 171 6.53 -13.03 -2.78
C ARG A 171 6.44 -13.30 -4.27
N ALA A 172 5.29 -13.77 -4.76
CA ALA A 172 5.07 -13.95 -6.18
C ALA A 172 5.22 -12.62 -6.94
N GLY A 173 4.69 -11.52 -6.40
CA GLY A 173 4.87 -10.18 -6.95
C GLY A 173 6.32 -9.72 -6.95
N LEU A 174 7.11 -10.06 -5.92
CA LEU A 174 8.54 -9.71 -5.86
C LEU A 174 9.38 -10.43 -6.92
N SER A 175 8.96 -11.60 -7.38
CA SER A 175 9.72 -12.42 -8.33
C SER A 175 9.31 -12.21 -9.79
N THR A 176 8.33 -11.37 -10.07
CA THR A 176 7.86 -11.11 -11.44
C THR A 176 8.08 -9.64 -11.81
N ASP A 177 8.42 -9.39 -13.08
CA ASP A 177 8.54 -8.04 -13.65
C ASP A 177 7.27 -7.60 -14.38
N ASP A 178 6.29 -8.48 -14.54
CA ASP A 178 5.01 -8.20 -15.20
C ASP A 178 3.99 -7.66 -14.19
N GLU A 179 3.08 -6.84 -14.67
CA GLU A 179 2.01 -6.24 -13.85
C GLU A 179 0.85 -7.21 -13.53
N GLY A 180 1.17 -8.45 -13.34
CA GLY A 180 0.26 -9.44 -12.82
C GLY A 180 -0.61 -10.16 -13.78
#